data_82c7497b773608181588243be5fed468
#
_entry.id   82c7497b773608181588243be5fed468
#
_cell.length_a   1.000
_cell.length_b   1.000
_cell.length_c   1.000
_cell.angle_alpha   90.00
_cell.angle_beta   90.00
_cell.angle_gamma   90.00
#
_symmetry.space_group_name_H-M   'P 1'
#
loop_
_entity.id
_entity.type
_entity.pdbx_description
1 polymer ?
#
loop_
_entity_poly.entity_id
_entity_poly.type
_entity_poly.pdbx_seq_one_letter_code
_entity_poly.pdbx_strand_id
1 'polypeptide(L)'
;MLGAFEGSNMIAQEVTVRIADTNWESIKLARMDNIPTYYGNPMSEHAGRTVDLSLYGTVLVISPYKQLNPLVTYHFEHELGKGAALGLSVNDSQKRASHQVSESYASKLCLFNEDMTYAKLAGYTSKGGKIKTTRLSDEFSYEDYEIEYQQRSIVLCAIEPNGKVRMFTSLKNIQPKSDWRIISLITENKKTDYIVFDKNSLNPST
;
A
#
# COMPACT_ATOMS: atom_id res chain seq x y z
N MET A 1 -5.47 -11.56 5.76
CA MET A 1 -4.98 -11.25 7.11
C MET A 1 -3.76 -10.33 6.94
N LEU A 2 -4.00 -9.03 6.83
CA LEU A 2 -2.96 -8.07 7.11
C LEU A 2 -2.89 -8.06 8.63
N GLY A 3 -1.87 -8.73 9.19
CA GLY A 3 -1.55 -8.57 10.59
C GLY A 3 -1.53 -7.08 10.90
N ALA A 4 -2.09 -6.70 12.04
CA ALA A 4 -2.02 -5.34 12.50
C ALA A 4 -0.59 -4.85 12.28
N PHE A 5 -0.43 -3.87 11.42
CA PHE A 5 0.88 -3.27 11.21
C PHE A 5 1.24 -2.62 12.54
N GLU A 6 2.38 -2.98 13.14
CA GLU A 6 2.91 -2.22 14.29
C GLU A 6 3.06 -0.73 13.97
N GLY A 7 3.01 -0.36 12.67
CA GLY A 7 2.98 1.02 12.21
C GLY A 7 1.59 1.64 12.09
N SER A 8 0.50 0.89 12.25
CA SER A 8 -0.86 1.45 12.13
C SER A 8 -1.14 2.52 13.19
N ASN A 9 -0.55 2.38 14.37
CA ASN A 9 -0.64 3.38 15.44
C ASN A 9 0.01 4.72 15.07
N MET A 10 1.10 4.74 14.30
CA MET A 10 1.73 5.99 13.87
C MET A 10 0.92 6.70 12.78
N ILE A 11 0.35 5.94 11.85
CA ILE A 11 -0.49 6.50 10.77
C ILE A 11 -1.83 7.00 11.35
N ALA A 12 -2.45 6.24 12.24
CA ALA A 12 -3.72 6.59 12.86
C ALA A 12 -3.67 7.84 13.76
N GLN A 13 -2.50 8.20 14.28
CA GLN A 13 -2.33 9.44 15.08
C GLN A 13 -2.33 10.72 14.23
N GLU A 14 -1.99 10.60 12.94
CA GLU A 14 -1.85 11.76 12.05
C GLU A 14 -2.96 11.85 11.00
N VAL A 15 -3.66 10.76 10.75
CA VAL A 15 -4.70 10.64 9.72
C VAL A 15 -5.91 9.93 10.30
N THR A 16 -7.10 10.47 10.06
CA THR A 16 -8.34 9.79 10.43
C THR A 16 -8.51 8.55 9.54
N VAL A 17 -8.42 7.37 10.14
CA VAL A 17 -8.54 6.07 9.47
C VAL A 17 -9.71 5.29 10.05
N ARG A 18 -10.45 4.58 9.20
CA ARG A 18 -11.43 3.57 9.60
C ARG A 18 -11.19 2.29 8.81
N ILE A 19 -11.31 1.15 9.46
CA ILE A 19 -11.21 -0.16 8.80
C ILE A 19 -12.59 -0.79 8.72
N ALA A 20 -12.98 -1.23 7.51
CA ALA A 20 -14.17 -2.01 7.26
C ALA A 20 -13.79 -3.41 6.76
N ASP A 21 -14.24 -4.45 7.41
CA ASP A 21 -13.95 -5.84 7.04
C ASP A 21 -15.10 -6.76 7.47
N THR A 22 -15.30 -7.84 6.73
CA THR A 22 -16.18 -8.95 7.10
C THR A 22 -15.49 -10.00 7.97
N ASN A 23 -14.17 -9.93 8.11
CA ASN A 23 -13.38 -10.80 8.96
C ASN A 23 -13.30 -10.24 10.40
N TRP A 24 -13.90 -10.95 11.34
CA TRP A 24 -13.91 -10.54 12.74
C TRP A 24 -12.52 -10.44 13.37
N GLU A 25 -11.61 -11.35 13.02
CA GLU A 25 -10.25 -11.32 13.60
C GLU A 25 -9.48 -10.07 13.16
N SER A 26 -9.62 -9.65 11.89
CA SER A 26 -9.04 -8.38 11.41
C SER A 26 -9.62 -7.18 12.16
N ILE A 27 -10.94 -7.17 12.36
CA ILE A 27 -11.63 -6.10 13.10
C ILE A 27 -11.20 -6.05 14.56
N LYS A 28 -11.06 -7.22 15.20
CA LYS A 28 -10.60 -7.32 16.59
C LYS A 28 -9.20 -6.73 16.76
N LEU A 29 -8.27 -7.08 15.87
CA LEU A 29 -6.91 -6.54 15.90
C LEU A 29 -6.91 -5.02 15.73
N ALA A 30 -7.65 -4.50 14.75
CA ALA A 30 -7.76 -3.06 14.55
C ALA A 30 -8.34 -2.32 15.77
N ARG A 31 -9.31 -2.93 16.47
CA ARG A 31 -9.86 -2.37 17.72
C ARG A 31 -8.86 -2.37 18.87
N MET A 32 -8.01 -3.38 18.95
CA MET A 32 -6.93 -3.42 19.95
C MET A 32 -5.92 -2.27 19.74
N ASP A 33 -5.76 -1.85 18.49
CA ASP A 33 -4.93 -0.68 18.12
C ASP A 33 -5.71 0.66 18.18
N ASN A 34 -6.92 0.67 18.78
CA ASN A 34 -7.81 1.83 18.86
C ASN A 34 -8.21 2.45 17.52
N ILE A 35 -8.19 1.67 16.44
CA ILE A 35 -8.62 2.12 15.12
C ILE A 35 -10.16 1.99 15.02
N PRO A 36 -10.89 3.04 14.64
CA PRO A 36 -12.32 2.95 14.35
C PRO A 36 -12.62 1.89 13.30
N THR A 37 -13.61 1.04 13.55
CA THR A 37 -13.92 -0.07 12.67
C THR A 37 -15.40 -0.12 12.28
N TYR A 38 -15.67 -0.78 11.16
CA TYR A 38 -16.97 -1.26 10.78
C TYR A 38 -16.87 -2.77 10.48
N TYR A 39 -17.62 -3.59 11.22
CA TYR A 39 -17.70 -5.02 10.98
C TYR A 39 -18.89 -5.35 10.07
N GLY A 40 -18.62 -5.78 8.85
CA GLY A 40 -19.63 -6.11 7.87
C GLY A 40 -19.21 -5.78 6.44
N ASN A 41 -20.15 -5.99 5.51
CA ASN A 41 -19.94 -5.63 4.11
C ASN A 41 -19.96 -4.09 3.95
N PRO A 42 -18.85 -3.46 3.51
CA PRO A 42 -18.79 -2.01 3.38
C PRO A 42 -19.69 -1.43 2.28
N MET A 43 -20.17 -2.26 1.35
CA MET A 43 -21.13 -1.86 0.30
C MET A 43 -22.59 -2.07 0.70
N SER A 44 -22.89 -2.45 1.95
CA SER A 44 -24.25 -2.65 2.41
C SER A 44 -24.95 -1.32 2.72
N GLU A 45 -26.28 -1.28 2.58
CA GLU A 45 -27.07 -0.12 3.03
C GLU A 45 -26.84 0.22 4.51
N HIS A 46 -26.61 -0.81 5.35
CA HIS A 46 -26.29 -0.61 6.74
C HIS A 46 -24.96 0.14 6.92
N ALA A 47 -23.96 -0.20 6.12
CA ALA A 47 -22.69 0.54 6.11
C ALA A 47 -22.91 2.01 5.71
N GLY A 48 -23.65 2.25 4.65
CA GLY A 48 -23.97 3.62 4.18
C GLY A 48 -24.73 4.48 5.20
N ARG A 49 -25.51 3.83 6.11
CA ARG A 49 -26.19 4.54 7.21
C ARG A 49 -25.34 4.73 8.45
N THR A 50 -24.33 3.89 8.65
CA THR A 50 -23.53 3.84 9.88
C THR A 50 -22.18 4.53 9.73
N VAL A 51 -21.60 4.46 8.54
CA VAL A 51 -20.29 5.04 8.23
C VAL A 51 -20.51 6.35 7.49
N ASP A 52 -20.19 7.46 8.13
CA ASP A 52 -20.19 8.76 7.47
C ASP A 52 -18.95 8.85 6.57
N LEU A 53 -19.16 8.65 5.28
CA LEU A 53 -18.09 8.69 4.27
C LEU A 53 -17.58 10.11 4.01
N SER A 54 -18.33 11.14 4.37
CA SER A 54 -17.92 12.55 4.18
C SER A 54 -16.68 12.93 5.01
N LEU A 55 -16.40 12.16 6.07
CA LEU A 55 -15.23 12.32 6.92
C LEU A 55 -13.93 11.81 6.29
N TYR A 56 -14.01 11.10 5.16
CA TYR A 56 -12.87 10.42 4.54
C TYR A 56 -12.66 10.90 3.11
N GLY A 57 -11.45 11.29 2.79
CA GLY A 57 -11.09 11.77 1.44
C GLY A 57 -10.81 10.66 0.43
N THR A 58 -10.48 9.45 0.89
CA THR A 58 -10.08 8.35 0.01
C THR A 58 -10.41 7.01 0.62
N VAL A 59 -10.93 6.09 -0.20
CA VAL A 59 -11.16 4.68 0.16
C VAL A 59 -10.05 3.83 -0.44
N LEU A 60 -9.39 3.03 0.41
CA LEU A 60 -8.37 2.08 -0.01
C LEU A 60 -8.95 0.67 0.00
N VAL A 61 -8.98 0.03 -1.16
CA VAL A 61 -9.53 -1.32 -1.33
C VAL A 61 -8.38 -2.33 -1.34
N ILE A 62 -8.14 -2.94 -0.17
CA ILE A 62 -7.04 -3.87 0.09
C ILE A 62 -7.63 -5.24 0.46
N SER A 63 -8.11 -5.99 -0.54
CA SER A 63 -8.74 -7.29 -0.33
C SER A 63 -7.92 -8.43 -0.94
N PRO A 64 -7.86 -9.61 -0.29
CA PRO A 64 -7.28 -10.82 -0.88
C PRO A 64 -8.11 -11.35 -2.06
N TYR A 65 -9.36 -10.96 -2.15
CA TYR A 65 -10.28 -11.41 -3.21
C TYR A 65 -10.17 -10.50 -4.42
N LYS A 66 -9.37 -10.91 -5.40
CA LYS A 66 -9.07 -10.12 -6.60
C LYS A 66 -10.31 -9.61 -7.35
N GLN A 67 -11.39 -10.41 -7.41
CA GLN A 67 -12.63 -10.04 -8.09
C GLN A 67 -13.43 -8.96 -7.34
N LEU A 68 -13.26 -8.86 -6.02
CA LEU A 68 -13.98 -7.85 -5.22
C LEU A 68 -13.34 -6.46 -5.35
N ASN A 69 -12.03 -6.37 -5.55
CA ASN A 69 -11.35 -5.08 -5.63
C ASN A 69 -11.97 -4.16 -6.69
N PRO A 70 -12.22 -4.59 -7.96
CA PRO A 70 -12.88 -3.76 -8.96
C PRO A 70 -14.30 -3.33 -8.57
N LEU A 71 -15.09 -4.23 -8.00
CA LEU A 71 -16.47 -3.96 -7.63
C LEU A 71 -16.55 -2.93 -6.50
N VAL A 72 -15.76 -3.11 -5.45
CA VAL A 72 -15.72 -2.20 -4.30
C VAL A 72 -15.17 -0.82 -4.74
N THR A 73 -14.11 -0.80 -5.55
CA THR A 73 -13.57 0.45 -6.08
C THR A 73 -14.60 1.21 -6.91
N TYR A 74 -15.31 0.51 -7.82
CA TYR A 74 -16.36 1.11 -8.65
C TYR A 74 -17.50 1.66 -7.79
N HIS A 75 -17.96 0.90 -6.79
CA HIS A 75 -19.03 1.33 -5.89
C HIS A 75 -18.67 2.66 -5.19
N PHE A 76 -17.50 2.73 -4.57
CA PHE A 76 -17.09 3.93 -3.86
C PHE A 76 -16.71 5.10 -4.78
N GLU A 77 -16.23 4.85 -5.99
CA GLU A 77 -16.06 5.92 -6.99
C GLU A 77 -17.39 6.52 -7.43
N HIS A 78 -18.45 5.70 -7.49
CA HIS A 78 -19.79 6.19 -7.81
C HIS A 78 -20.35 7.06 -6.68
N GLU A 79 -20.08 6.72 -5.43
CA GLU A 79 -20.57 7.44 -4.26
C GLU A 79 -19.78 8.71 -3.94
N LEU A 80 -18.45 8.65 -4.02
CA LEU A 80 -17.54 9.69 -3.57
C LEU A 80 -16.91 10.51 -4.70
N GLY A 81 -17.10 10.06 -5.94
CA GLY A 81 -16.50 10.68 -7.10
C GLY A 81 -15.29 9.95 -7.65
N LYS A 82 -14.96 10.25 -8.89
CA LYS A 82 -13.88 9.59 -9.65
C LYS A 82 -12.52 9.80 -8.97
N GLY A 83 -11.81 8.71 -8.73
CA GLY A 83 -10.49 8.71 -8.10
C GLY A 83 -10.51 8.81 -6.58
N ALA A 84 -11.68 8.81 -5.94
CA ALA A 84 -11.81 8.76 -4.48
C ALA A 84 -11.62 7.34 -3.92
N ALA A 85 -11.66 6.30 -4.74
CA ALA A 85 -11.38 4.93 -4.36
C ALA A 85 -10.19 4.37 -5.13
N LEU A 86 -9.27 3.73 -4.44
CA LEU A 86 -8.05 3.17 -5.00
C LEU A 86 -7.92 1.70 -4.59
N GLY A 87 -7.69 0.81 -5.54
CA GLY A 87 -7.54 -0.62 -5.30
C GLY A 87 -6.14 -1.14 -5.62
N LEU A 88 -5.79 -2.29 -5.03
CA LEU A 88 -4.58 -3.01 -5.41
C LEU A 88 -4.71 -3.59 -6.82
N SER A 89 -3.57 -3.79 -7.48
CA SER A 89 -3.53 -4.48 -8.76
C SER A 89 -4.11 -5.90 -8.65
N VAL A 90 -4.87 -6.30 -9.65
CA VAL A 90 -5.42 -7.66 -9.76
C VAL A 90 -4.54 -8.57 -10.63
N ASN A 91 -3.62 -7.99 -11.38
CA ASN A 91 -2.73 -8.70 -12.30
C ASN A 91 -1.35 -8.86 -11.69
N ASP A 92 -0.86 -10.10 -11.69
CA ASP A 92 0.57 -10.34 -11.58
C ASP A 92 1.17 -10.13 -12.98
N SER A 93 2.16 -9.25 -13.14
CA SER A 93 2.80 -8.91 -14.42
C SER A 93 3.30 -10.11 -15.23
N GLN A 94 3.42 -11.27 -14.58
CA GLN A 94 3.84 -12.52 -15.22
C GLN A 94 2.70 -13.34 -15.86
N LYS A 95 1.43 -13.01 -15.63
CA LYS A 95 0.28 -13.75 -16.19
C LYS A 95 -0.80 -12.79 -16.66
N ARG A 96 -0.61 -12.21 -17.84
CA ARG A 96 -1.67 -11.52 -18.58
C ARG A 96 -2.73 -12.54 -19.06
N ALA A 97 -3.58 -12.99 -18.17
CA ALA A 97 -4.85 -13.57 -18.56
C ALA A 97 -5.83 -12.41 -18.82
N SER A 98 -5.79 -11.85 -20.01
CA SER A 98 -6.56 -10.67 -20.46
C SER A 98 -8.09 -10.85 -20.40
N HIS A 99 -8.59 -12.04 -20.02
CA HIS A 99 -10.02 -12.36 -20.03
C HIS A 99 -10.72 -12.28 -18.68
N GLN A 100 -10.00 -11.94 -17.59
CA GLN A 100 -10.56 -12.01 -16.23
C GLN A 100 -10.85 -10.66 -15.57
N VAL A 101 -10.44 -9.56 -16.18
CA VAL A 101 -10.64 -8.21 -15.63
C VAL A 101 -11.12 -7.30 -16.75
N SER A 102 -12.13 -6.45 -16.47
CA SER A 102 -12.56 -5.47 -17.46
C SER A 102 -11.40 -4.54 -17.82
N GLU A 103 -11.23 -4.22 -19.10
CA GLU A 103 -10.20 -3.30 -19.58
C GLU A 103 -10.25 -1.95 -18.84
N SER A 104 -11.45 -1.52 -18.45
CA SER A 104 -11.67 -0.30 -17.69
C SER A 104 -11.04 -0.31 -16.30
N TYR A 105 -10.86 -1.49 -15.67
CA TYR A 105 -10.18 -1.60 -14.39
C TYR A 105 -8.68 -1.81 -14.55
N ALA A 106 -8.27 -2.56 -15.58
CA ALA A 106 -6.85 -2.79 -15.87
C ALA A 106 -6.10 -1.50 -16.22
N SER A 107 -6.81 -0.48 -16.72
CA SER A 107 -6.27 0.86 -17.01
C SER A 107 -6.41 1.85 -15.87
N LYS A 108 -6.99 1.44 -14.72
CA LYS A 108 -7.18 2.31 -13.56
C LYS A 108 -5.91 2.50 -12.74
N LEU A 109 -5.91 3.59 -12.00
CA LEU A 109 -4.96 3.89 -10.95
C LEU A 109 -4.93 2.77 -9.91
N CYS A 110 -3.82 2.04 -9.84
CA CYS A 110 -3.59 1.04 -8.80
C CYS A 110 -2.82 1.66 -7.64
N LEU A 111 -3.11 1.19 -6.43
CA LEU A 111 -2.35 1.56 -5.22
C LEU A 111 -0.89 1.12 -5.37
N PHE A 112 0.00 2.03 -5.03
CA PHE A 112 1.45 1.90 -4.95
C PHE A 112 2.10 1.76 -6.32
N ASN A 113 1.92 0.65 -7.04
CA ASN A 113 2.41 0.43 -8.40
C ASN A 113 1.54 -0.58 -9.17
N GLU A 114 1.80 -0.72 -10.47
CA GLU A 114 1.01 -1.59 -11.36
C GLU A 114 1.05 -3.07 -10.98
N ASP A 115 2.10 -3.49 -10.29
CA ASP A 115 2.36 -4.88 -9.93
C ASP A 115 1.99 -5.21 -8.47
N MET A 116 1.53 -4.23 -7.69
CA MET A 116 1.24 -4.45 -6.29
C MET A 116 -0.08 -5.17 -6.10
N THR A 117 0.01 -6.47 -5.86
CA THR A 117 -1.13 -7.32 -5.48
C THR A 117 -1.19 -7.50 -3.97
N TYR A 118 -2.36 -7.95 -3.46
CA TYR A 118 -2.50 -8.32 -2.05
C TYR A 118 -1.47 -9.38 -1.61
N ALA A 119 -1.23 -10.39 -2.44
CA ALA A 119 -0.27 -11.45 -2.13
C ALA A 119 1.16 -10.92 -1.99
N LYS A 120 1.57 -9.98 -2.85
CA LYS A 120 2.88 -9.33 -2.73
C LYS A 120 2.96 -8.51 -1.45
N LEU A 121 1.95 -7.67 -1.18
CA LEU A 121 1.92 -6.84 0.02
C LEU A 121 1.96 -7.70 1.31
N ALA A 122 1.14 -8.75 1.38
CA ALA A 122 1.16 -9.71 2.48
C ALA A 122 2.50 -10.45 2.59
N GLY A 123 3.14 -10.75 1.46
CA GLY A 123 4.47 -11.38 1.42
C GLY A 123 5.56 -10.47 2.00
N TYR A 124 5.50 -9.17 1.77
CA TYR A 124 6.44 -8.22 2.37
C TYR A 124 6.28 -8.16 3.89
N THR A 125 5.03 -8.08 4.39
CA THR A 125 4.78 -8.06 5.84
C THR A 125 5.16 -9.35 6.52
N SER A 126 4.86 -10.52 5.94
CA SER A 126 5.25 -11.82 6.50
C SER A 126 6.77 -12.05 6.55
N LYS A 127 7.53 -11.36 5.71
CA LYS A 127 9.01 -11.38 5.72
C LYS A 127 9.63 -10.36 6.68
N GLY A 128 8.84 -9.78 7.58
CA GLY A 128 9.32 -8.82 8.57
C GLY A 128 9.38 -7.37 8.08
N GLY A 129 8.66 -7.06 7.00
CA GLY A 129 8.52 -5.68 6.52
C GLY A 129 7.91 -4.77 7.58
N LYS A 130 8.54 -3.61 7.80
CA LYS A 130 8.14 -2.63 8.80
C LYS A 130 7.70 -1.33 8.13
N ILE A 131 6.70 -0.69 8.70
CA ILE A 131 6.32 0.66 8.31
C ILE A 131 7.33 1.64 8.89
N LYS A 132 7.85 2.51 8.03
CA LYS A 132 8.75 3.60 8.41
C LYS A 132 8.19 4.93 7.92
N THR A 133 8.25 5.93 8.80
CA THR A 133 8.01 7.33 8.45
C THR A 133 9.34 8.04 8.36
N THR A 134 9.60 8.69 7.22
CA THR A 134 10.80 9.47 6.97
C THR A 134 10.39 10.91 6.65
N ARG A 135 10.89 11.88 7.39
CA ARG A 135 10.70 13.30 7.09
C ARG A 135 11.76 13.75 6.11
N LEU A 136 11.33 14.37 5.04
CA LEU A 136 12.23 15.04 4.09
C LEU A 136 12.66 16.40 4.64
N SER A 137 13.86 16.82 4.24
CA SER A 137 14.42 18.11 4.57
C SER A 137 15.20 18.66 3.38
N ASP A 138 15.75 19.86 3.51
CA ASP A 138 16.61 20.43 2.48
C ASP A 138 17.95 19.67 2.34
N GLU A 139 18.36 18.97 3.43
CA GLU A 139 19.58 18.14 3.46
C GLU A 139 19.31 16.68 3.05
N PHE A 140 18.05 16.24 3.05
CA PHE A 140 17.64 14.89 2.68
C PHE A 140 16.37 14.96 1.84
N SER A 141 16.57 15.04 0.55
CA SER A 141 15.52 15.17 -0.47
C SER A 141 14.77 13.85 -0.72
N TYR A 142 13.73 13.91 -1.55
CA TYR A 142 13.05 12.70 -2.00
C TYR A 142 13.95 11.85 -2.92
N GLU A 143 14.82 12.47 -3.70
CA GLU A 143 15.80 11.77 -4.53
C GLU A 143 16.82 11.01 -3.68
N ASP A 144 17.31 11.62 -2.58
CA ASP A 144 18.19 10.94 -1.62
C ASP A 144 17.47 9.76 -0.95
N TYR A 145 16.19 9.94 -0.62
CA TYR A 145 15.35 8.87 -0.10
C TYR A 145 15.24 7.70 -1.10
N GLU A 146 14.98 7.98 -2.38
CA GLU A 146 14.90 6.95 -3.42
C GLU A 146 16.23 6.20 -3.59
N ILE A 147 17.36 6.91 -3.53
CA ILE A 147 18.70 6.31 -3.59
C ILE A 147 18.97 5.42 -2.38
N GLU A 148 18.67 5.90 -1.16
CA GLU A 148 18.95 5.15 0.08
C GLU A 148 18.12 3.88 0.18
N TYR A 149 16.82 3.98 -0.13
CA TYR A 149 15.90 2.86 0.06
C TYR A 149 15.69 2.02 -1.20
N GLN A 150 15.95 2.54 -2.40
CA GLN A 150 15.87 1.86 -3.70
C GLN A 150 14.78 0.76 -3.76
N GLN A 151 15.19 -0.49 -4.04
CA GLN A 151 14.28 -1.64 -4.18
C GLN A 151 13.81 -2.22 -2.83
N ARG A 152 14.23 -1.67 -1.70
CA ARG A 152 13.89 -2.17 -0.35
C ARG A 152 12.63 -1.53 0.23
N SER A 153 12.09 -0.51 -0.40
CA SER A 153 10.92 0.20 0.08
C SER A 153 9.77 0.18 -0.92
N ILE A 154 8.57 0.11 -0.39
CA ILE A 154 7.34 0.39 -1.10
C ILE A 154 6.78 1.66 -0.50
N VAL A 155 6.81 2.75 -1.25
CA VAL A 155 6.24 4.02 -0.80
C VAL A 155 4.72 3.91 -0.84
N LEU A 156 4.08 4.10 0.30
CA LEU A 156 2.64 3.97 0.46
C LEU A 156 1.95 5.32 0.27
N CYS A 157 2.38 6.31 1.01
CA CYS A 157 1.86 7.67 0.92
C CYS A 157 2.88 8.70 1.36
N ALA A 158 2.61 9.94 1.01
CA ALA A 158 3.28 11.11 1.56
C ALA A 158 2.27 12.00 2.30
N ILE A 159 2.70 12.61 3.39
CA ILE A 159 1.89 13.55 4.18
C ILE A 159 2.50 14.93 4.03
N GLU A 160 1.72 15.86 3.53
CA GLU A 160 2.10 17.27 3.43
C GLU A 160 2.17 17.92 4.83
N PRO A 161 2.88 19.03 4.99
CA PRO A 161 2.94 19.75 6.29
C PRO A 161 1.57 20.18 6.83
N ASN A 162 0.60 20.38 5.94
CA ASN A 162 -0.79 20.71 6.30
C ASN A 162 -1.65 19.49 6.70
N GLY A 163 -1.05 18.29 6.78
CA GLY A 163 -1.71 17.02 7.11
C GLY A 163 -2.39 16.33 5.93
N LYS A 164 -2.31 16.86 4.71
CA LYS A 164 -2.93 16.25 3.54
C LYS A 164 -2.17 15.01 3.11
N VAL A 165 -2.88 13.88 2.99
CA VAL A 165 -2.33 12.60 2.54
C VAL A 165 -2.37 12.51 1.02
N ARG A 166 -1.25 12.08 0.44
CA ARG A 166 -1.08 11.79 -1.00
C ARG A 166 -0.71 10.33 -1.17
N MET A 167 -1.65 9.54 -1.70
CA MET A 167 -1.39 8.11 -1.98
C MET A 167 -0.53 7.96 -3.22
N PHE A 168 0.51 7.13 -3.14
CA PHE A 168 1.27 6.72 -4.32
C PHE A 168 0.47 5.71 -5.14
N THR A 169 0.48 5.90 -6.45
CA THR A 169 -0.32 5.10 -7.39
C THR A 169 0.48 4.87 -8.68
N SER A 170 0.07 3.89 -9.47
CA SER A 170 0.77 3.47 -10.70
C SER A 170 0.95 4.58 -11.75
N LEU A 171 0.04 5.57 -11.79
CA LEU A 171 0.06 6.62 -12.83
C LEU A 171 0.40 8.01 -12.29
N LYS A 172 0.35 8.20 -10.98
CA LYS A 172 0.52 9.52 -10.39
C LYS A 172 1.92 9.67 -9.84
N ASN A 173 2.77 10.37 -10.58
CA ASN A 173 4.08 10.75 -10.09
C ASN A 173 3.92 11.90 -9.08
N ILE A 174 4.08 11.58 -7.79
CA ILE A 174 4.13 12.54 -6.71
C ILE A 174 5.60 12.87 -6.50
N GLN A 175 5.92 14.16 -6.46
CA GLN A 175 7.24 14.65 -6.07
C GLN A 175 7.13 15.30 -4.69
N PRO A 176 7.39 14.57 -3.61
CA PRO A 176 7.39 15.11 -2.26
C PRO A 176 8.47 16.19 -2.12
N LYS A 177 8.14 17.21 -1.33
CA LYS A 177 9.03 18.34 -1.08
C LYS A 177 9.62 18.27 0.33
N SER A 178 10.54 19.19 0.64
CA SER A 178 11.02 19.41 2.00
C SER A 178 9.85 19.55 2.98
N ASP A 179 10.02 19.06 4.18
CA ASP A 179 9.03 18.97 5.28
C ASP A 179 7.88 17.97 5.08
N TRP A 180 7.80 17.30 3.92
CA TRP A 180 6.84 16.21 3.78
C TRP A 180 7.35 14.96 4.51
N ARG A 181 6.40 14.11 4.94
CA ARG A 181 6.69 12.81 5.56
C ARG A 181 6.33 11.70 4.59
N ILE A 182 7.28 10.84 4.33
CA ILE A 182 7.10 9.65 3.49
C ILE A 182 6.79 8.46 4.40
N ILE A 183 5.69 7.80 4.13
CA ILE A 183 5.33 6.54 4.79
C ILE A 183 5.57 5.42 3.81
N SER A 184 6.40 4.47 4.20
CA SER A 184 6.80 3.34 3.37
C SER A 184 6.87 2.03 4.14
N LEU A 185 6.63 0.94 3.43
CA LEU A 185 6.89 -0.40 3.90
C LEU A 185 8.33 -0.78 3.50
N ILE A 186 9.19 -0.96 4.49
CA ILE A 186 10.60 -1.31 4.28
C ILE A 186 10.81 -2.77 4.61
N THR A 187 11.46 -3.48 3.69
CA THR A 187 11.90 -4.86 3.90
C THR A 187 13.39 -4.87 4.21
N GLU A 188 13.77 -5.50 5.29
CA GLU A 188 15.18 -5.79 5.54
C GLU A 188 15.62 -6.86 4.53
N ASN A 189 16.34 -6.45 3.47
CA ASN A 189 17.10 -7.41 2.70
C ASN A 189 18.19 -7.94 3.65
N LYS A 190 18.12 -9.19 4.05
CA LYS A 190 19.34 -9.92 4.40
C LYS A 190 20.25 -9.74 3.19
N LYS A 191 21.39 -9.05 3.36
CA LYS A 191 22.47 -9.07 2.38
C LYS A 191 22.63 -10.53 1.97
N THR A 192 22.23 -10.84 0.76
CA THR A 192 22.67 -12.08 0.13
C THR A 192 24.14 -11.83 -0.10
N ASP A 193 24.97 -12.40 0.75
CA ASP A 193 26.40 -12.46 0.51
C ASP A 193 26.54 -13.20 -0.83
N TYR A 194 26.72 -12.43 -1.89
CA TYR A 194 27.17 -12.98 -3.15
C TYR A 194 28.60 -13.46 -2.87
N ILE A 195 28.77 -14.77 -2.75
CA ILE A 195 30.07 -15.38 -2.87
C ILE A 195 30.53 -15.08 -4.29
N VAL A 196 31.37 -14.06 -4.43
CA VAL A 196 32.07 -13.77 -5.68
C VAL A 196 33.03 -14.94 -5.87
N PHE A 197 32.64 -15.90 -6.69
CA PHE A 197 33.59 -16.89 -7.21
C PHE A 197 34.55 -16.13 -8.12
N ASP A 198 35.75 -15.90 -7.61
CA ASP A 198 36.87 -15.39 -8.40
C ASP A 198 37.21 -16.44 -9.47
N LYS A 199 36.91 -16.12 -10.72
CA LYS A 199 37.17 -16.98 -11.87
C LYS A 199 38.67 -17.16 -12.20
N ASN A 200 39.57 -16.60 -11.41
CA ASN A 200 41.01 -16.61 -11.70
C ASN A 200 41.79 -17.72 -10.97
N SER A 201 41.15 -18.64 -10.27
CA SER A 201 41.85 -19.73 -9.56
C SER A 201 41.89 -21.07 -10.30
N LEU A 202 41.61 -21.10 -11.61
CA LEU A 202 41.77 -22.30 -12.43
C LEU A 202 42.84 -22.09 -13.51
N ASN A 203 44.09 -22.01 -13.07
CA ASN A 203 45.25 -22.37 -13.89
C ASN A 203 45.92 -23.56 -13.25
N PRO A 204 45.78 -24.76 -13.77
CA PRO A 204 46.73 -25.81 -13.49
C PRO A 204 47.89 -25.65 -14.49
N SER A 205 49.03 -25.19 -13.96
CA SER A 205 50.31 -25.31 -14.66
C SER A 205 50.80 -26.75 -14.56
N THR A 206 51.24 -27.24 -15.72
CA THR A 206 52.00 -28.47 -16.02
C THR A 206 51.25 -29.77 -16.02
#